data_70a250ef9d4060a0c9398bf996a70fde
#
_entry.id   70a250ef9d4060a0c9398bf996a70fde
#
_cell.length_a   1.000
_cell.length_b   1.000
_cell.length_c   1.000
_cell.angle_alpha   90.00
_cell.angle_beta   90.00
_cell.angle_gamma   90.00
#
_symmetry.space_group_name_H-M   'P 1'
#
loop_
_entity.id
_entity.type
_entity.pdbx_description
1 polymer ?
#
loop_
_entity_poly.entity_id
_entity_poly.type
_entity_poly.pdbx_seq_one_letter_code
_entity_poly.pdbx_strand_id
1 'polypeptide(L)'
;MSKRYKMFKNKNDGRNNLCGENIRKLRLCYPTKLSQRGLADKMQLIGMDVDKNAIQRIESGKRFVTDIELKAFSEIFDVTIDELLKK
;
A
#
# COMPACT_ATOMS: atom_id res chain seq x y z
N MET A 1 20.25 -20.94 -6.17
CA MET A 1 20.35 -20.41 -5.93
C MET A 1 20.76 -19.60 -6.07
N SER A 2 20.68 -19.28 -6.28
CA SER A 2 21.04 -18.51 -6.28
C SER A 2 21.32 -17.59 -6.12
N LYS A 3 21.42 -17.34 -6.37
CA LYS A 3 21.72 -16.54 -6.12
C LYS A 3 21.79 -15.60 -5.95
N ARG A 4 21.45 -15.18 -5.95
CA ARG A 4 21.28 -14.42 -5.72
C ARG A 4 21.20 -13.49 -5.24
N TYR A 5 21.22 -13.10 -5.13
CA TYR A 5 21.30 -12.33 -4.28
C TYR A 5 21.72 -11.08 -4.69
N LYS A 6 21.66 -10.63 -5.65
CA LYS A 6 21.82 -9.39 -5.97
C LYS A 6 20.92 -8.69 -5.44
N MET A 7 20.31 -9.12 -4.76
CA MET A 7 19.41 -8.72 -4.25
C MET A 7 19.37 -7.61 -3.66
N PHE A 8 19.96 -6.87 -3.72
CA PHE A 8 19.86 -5.71 -3.15
C PHE A 8 18.77 -4.89 -3.58
N LYS A 9 18.02 -5.13 -4.63
CA LYS A 9 16.95 -4.28 -5.02
C LYS A 9 15.72 -4.86 -4.50
N ASN A 10 14.92 -4.14 -3.77
CA ASN A 10 13.64 -4.59 -3.22
C ASN A 10 12.52 -4.30 -4.18
N LYS A 11 12.75 -4.55 -5.47
CA LYS A 11 11.74 -4.22 -6.47
C LYS A 11 11.06 -5.45 -7.00
N ASN A 12 9.77 -5.32 -7.27
CA ASN A 12 8.99 -6.35 -7.89
C ASN A 12 8.37 -5.75 -9.15
N ASP A 13 8.84 -6.17 -10.32
CA ASP A 13 8.42 -5.64 -11.61
C ASP A 13 8.56 -4.12 -11.65
N GLY A 14 9.67 -3.62 -11.14
CA GLY A 14 9.93 -2.19 -11.12
C GLY A 14 9.22 -1.45 -10.00
N ARG A 15 8.47 -2.14 -9.17
CA ARG A 15 7.73 -1.51 -8.07
C ARG A 15 8.44 -1.77 -6.75
N ASN A 16 8.29 -0.83 -5.83
CA ASN A 16 8.87 -0.93 -4.50
C ASN A 16 7.88 -1.47 -3.47
N ASN A 17 6.69 -1.87 -3.89
CA ASN A 17 5.73 -2.53 -3.01
C ASN A 17 4.82 -3.43 -3.82
N LEU A 18 4.20 -4.38 -3.16
CA LEU A 18 3.25 -5.30 -3.79
C LEU A 18 1.82 -4.84 -3.65
N CYS A 19 1.53 -4.02 -2.65
CA CYS A 19 0.16 -3.73 -2.25
C CYS A 19 -0.47 -2.54 -2.95
N GLY A 20 0.34 -1.70 -3.61
CA GLY A 20 -0.16 -0.41 -4.10
C GLY A 20 -1.33 -0.51 -5.05
N GLU A 21 -1.28 -1.44 -6.00
CA GLU A 21 -2.37 -1.61 -6.95
C GLU A 21 -3.63 -2.12 -6.27
N ASN A 22 -3.48 -3.02 -5.31
CA ASN A 22 -4.63 -3.52 -4.57
C ASN A 22 -5.24 -2.43 -3.70
N ILE A 23 -4.41 -1.59 -3.10
CA ILE A 23 -4.88 -0.46 -2.31
C ILE A 23 -5.70 0.48 -3.20
N ARG A 24 -5.21 0.76 -4.40
CA ARG A 24 -5.94 1.62 -5.33
C ARG A 24 -7.29 1.01 -5.68
N LYS A 25 -7.34 -0.28 -5.98
CA LYS A 25 -8.60 -0.94 -6.32
C LYS A 25 -9.57 -0.89 -5.16
N LEU A 26 -9.10 -1.17 -3.95
CA LEU A 26 -9.96 -1.15 -2.78
C LEU A 26 -10.47 0.27 -2.50
N ARG A 27 -9.62 1.27 -2.70
CA ARG A 27 -10.01 2.65 -2.52
C ARG A 27 -11.14 3.05 -3.48
N LEU A 28 -10.99 2.66 -4.73
CA LEU A 28 -11.99 2.98 -5.75
C LEU A 28 -13.29 2.22 -5.57
N CYS A 29 -13.23 1.08 -4.91
CA CYS A 29 -14.42 0.26 -4.63
C CYS A 29 -15.02 0.55 -3.26
N TYR A 30 -14.45 1.48 -2.52
CA TYR A 30 -14.97 1.81 -1.18
C TYR A 30 -16.40 2.33 -1.34
N PRO A 31 -17.29 1.99 -0.42
CA PRO A 31 -18.70 2.34 -0.58
C PRO A 31 -18.96 3.81 -0.89
N THR A 32 -18.16 4.73 -0.32
CA THR A 32 -18.34 6.15 -0.56
C THR A 32 -17.26 6.70 -1.48
N LYS A 33 -16.63 5.82 -2.28
CA LYS A 33 -15.63 6.27 -3.21
C LYS A 33 -14.56 7.13 -2.56
N LEU A 34 -13.59 6.52 -2.03
CA LEU A 34 -12.57 7.19 -1.23
C LEU A 34 -11.51 7.82 -2.13
N SER A 35 -11.22 9.11 -1.93
CA SER A 35 -10.12 9.75 -2.66
C SER A 35 -8.78 9.38 -2.01
N GLN A 36 -7.70 9.70 -2.68
CA GLN A 36 -6.37 9.50 -2.09
C GLN A 36 -6.24 10.30 -0.80
N ARG A 37 -6.75 11.53 -0.80
CA ARG A 37 -6.72 12.35 0.40
C ARG A 37 -7.58 11.74 1.50
N GLY A 38 -8.75 11.22 1.14
CA GLY A 38 -9.61 10.56 2.11
C GLY A 38 -8.95 9.36 2.75
N LEU A 39 -8.22 8.58 1.96
CA LEU A 39 -7.49 7.45 2.51
C LEU A 39 -6.37 7.91 3.43
N ALA A 40 -5.65 8.97 3.04
CA ALA A 40 -4.62 9.53 3.90
C ALA A 40 -5.21 9.99 5.23
N ASP A 41 -6.39 10.63 5.19
CA ASP A 41 -7.04 11.07 6.42
C ASP A 41 -7.37 9.89 7.32
N LYS A 42 -7.84 8.78 6.76
CA LYS A 42 -8.13 7.59 7.56
C LYS A 42 -6.86 7.00 8.16
N MET A 43 -5.76 7.01 7.42
CA MET A 43 -4.49 6.54 7.94
C MET A 43 -4.03 7.41 9.11
N GLN A 44 -4.17 8.72 8.98
CA GLN A 44 -3.75 9.63 10.03
C GLN A 44 -4.59 9.47 11.29
N LEU A 45 -5.87 9.17 11.14
CA LEU A 45 -6.73 8.95 12.29
C LEU A 45 -6.29 7.76 13.13
N ILE A 46 -5.65 6.78 12.53
CA ILE A 46 -5.16 5.63 13.29
C ILE A 46 -3.66 5.72 13.54
N GLY A 47 -3.12 6.92 13.43
CA GLY A 47 -1.74 7.17 13.84
C GLY A 47 -0.66 6.98 12.80
N MET A 48 -1.03 6.76 11.54
CA MET A 48 -0.03 6.60 10.48
C MET A 48 0.25 7.94 9.84
N ASP A 49 1.53 8.29 9.75
CA ASP A 49 1.92 9.57 9.17
C ASP A 49 2.05 9.41 7.65
N VAL A 50 0.91 9.33 6.99
CA VAL A 50 0.85 9.11 5.56
C VAL A 50 -0.06 10.17 4.96
N ASP A 51 0.46 11.03 4.10
CA ASP A 51 -0.33 12.08 3.47
C ASP A 51 -0.78 11.65 2.06
N LYS A 52 -1.48 12.55 1.38
CA LYS A 52 -2.00 12.26 0.05
C LYS A 52 -0.87 11.90 -0.93
N ASN A 53 0.25 12.60 -0.86
CA ASN A 53 1.37 12.33 -1.75
C ASN A 53 1.98 10.95 -1.47
N ALA A 54 2.02 10.56 -0.21
CA ALA A 54 2.48 9.23 0.14
C ALA A 54 1.56 8.16 -0.42
N ILE A 55 0.24 8.36 -0.33
CA ILE A 55 -0.72 7.43 -0.92
C ILE A 55 -0.50 7.31 -2.43
N GLN A 56 -0.34 8.44 -3.11
CA GLN A 56 -0.11 8.44 -4.53
C GLN A 56 1.14 7.63 -4.87
N ARG A 57 2.20 7.82 -4.12
CA ARG A 57 3.46 7.12 -4.39
C ARG A 57 3.37 5.63 -4.05
N ILE A 58 2.58 5.26 -3.07
CA ILE A 58 2.32 3.87 -2.76
C ILE A 58 1.57 3.22 -3.94
N GLU A 59 0.52 3.86 -4.41
CA GLU A 59 -0.29 3.30 -5.50
C GLU A 59 0.49 3.19 -6.79
N SER A 60 1.39 4.13 -7.05
CA SER A 60 2.21 4.07 -8.25
C SER A 60 3.42 3.16 -8.11
N GLY A 61 3.65 2.61 -6.93
CA GLY A 61 4.74 1.67 -6.69
C GLY A 61 6.07 2.32 -6.37
N LYS A 62 6.10 3.63 -6.19
CA LYS A 62 7.37 4.32 -5.97
C LYS A 62 7.83 4.32 -4.52
N ARG A 63 6.93 4.08 -3.58
CA ARG A 63 7.24 4.16 -2.18
C ARG A 63 7.18 2.78 -1.53
N PHE A 64 8.14 2.48 -0.67
CA PHE A 64 8.07 1.28 0.15
C PHE A 64 6.93 1.42 1.15
N VAL A 65 6.38 0.31 1.56
CA VAL A 65 5.31 0.28 2.56
C VAL A 65 5.81 -0.58 3.71
N THR A 66 5.76 -0.04 4.92
CA THR A 66 6.21 -0.79 6.09
C THR A 66 5.13 -1.78 6.51
N ASP A 67 5.53 -2.77 7.31
CA ASP A 67 4.56 -3.77 7.78
C ASP A 67 3.50 -3.12 8.68
N ILE A 68 3.87 -2.09 9.42
CA ILE A 68 2.92 -1.38 10.27
C ILE A 68 1.88 -0.67 9.41
N GLU A 69 2.32 -0.03 8.33
CA GLU A 69 1.41 0.63 7.40
C GLU A 69 0.52 -0.38 6.69
N LEU A 70 1.08 -1.53 6.34
CA LEU A 70 0.33 -2.58 5.68
C LEU A 70 -0.80 -3.09 6.57
N LYS A 71 -0.51 -3.27 7.85
CA LYS A 71 -1.53 -3.67 8.81
C LYS A 71 -2.62 -2.60 8.91
N ALA A 72 -2.23 -1.33 8.91
CA ALA A 72 -3.20 -0.24 8.98
C ALA A 72 -4.12 -0.24 7.77
N PHE A 73 -3.58 -0.45 6.57
CA PHE A 73 -4.42 -0.54 5.38
C PHE A 73 -5.37 -1.72 5.45
N SER A 74 -4.91 -2.86 5.97
CA SER A 74 -5.78 -4.03 6.10
C SER A 74 -6.96 -3.74 7.01
N GLU A 75 -6.74 -2.96 8.05
CA GLU A 75 -7.81 -2.61 8.97
C GLU A 75 -8.80 -1.62 8.34
N ILE A 76 -8.29 -0.63 7.61
CA ILE A 76 -9.16 0.35 6.97
C ILE A 76 -10.08 -0.33 5.95
N PHE A 77 -9.53 -1.23 5.14
CA PHE A 77 -10.29 -1.87 4.09
C PHE A 77 -10.96 -3.16 4.53
N ASP A 78 -10.72 -3.59 5.76
CA ASP A 78 -11.28 -4.82 6.32
C ASP A 78 -10.96 -6.02 5.43
N VAL A 79 -9.71 -6.13 5.06
CA VAL A 79 -9.18 -7.25 4.27
C VAL A 79 -7.96 -7.80 4.97
N THR A 80 -7.54 -8.99 4.59
CA THR A 80 -6.34 -9.57 5.16
C THR A 80 -5.11 -8.96 4.49
N ILE A 81 -3.98 -9.07 5.17
CA ILE A 81 -2.72 -8.63 4.59
C ILE A 81 -2.41 -9.46 3.34
N ASP A 82 -2.75 -10.76 3.36
CA ASP A 82 -2.56 -11.60 2.18
C ASP A 82 -3.31 -11.04 0.98
N GLU A 83 -4.52 -10.54 1.19
CA GLU A 83 -5.28 -9.95 0.10
C GLU A 83 -4.63 -8.69 -0.44
N LEU A 84 -3.99 -7.91 0.41
CA LEU A 84 -3.29 -6.72 -0.03
C LEU A 84 -2.06 -7.06 -0.88
N LEU A 85 -1.45 -8.20 -0.63
CA LEU A 85 -0.22 -8.60 -1.31
C LEU A 85 -0.46 -9.48 -2.53
N LYS A 86 -1.73 -9.84 -2.77
CA LYS A 86 -2.03 -10.76 -3.83
C LYS A 86 -1.85 -10.12 -5.19
N LYS A 87 -1.34 -10.84 -6.13
CA LYS A 87 -1.26 -10.35 -7.50
C LYS A 87 -2.51 -10.66 -8.33
#